data_c8a154c2920faee8ad83937f211ea279
#
_entry.id   c8a154c2920faee8ad83937f211ea279
#
_cell.length_a   1.000
_cell.length_b   1.000
_cell.length_c   1.000
_cell.angle_alpha   90.00
_cell.angle_beta   90.00
_cell.angle_gamma   90.00
#
_symmetry.space_group_name_H-M   'P 1'
#
loop_
_entity.id
_entity.type
_entity.pdbx_description
1 polymer ?
#
loop_
_entity_poly.entity_id
_entity_poly.type
_entity_poly.pdbx_seq_one_letter_code
_entity_poly.pdbx_strand_id
1 'polypeptide(L)'
;MSRRIVIAYWLIPAEPAHSFFQGAINDLARRYDAPLFEPHVTIHVGANHIDAAEHALSKAARECQSITVKALGIDHSDEFIKTLFVQFALNTNLQQLNAIVRSAAEDSADYKLNPHLSLLYKKITPVVRCELADSINVPFSEVTFDALQAVRCISPTQSRADVEAWRVITRRSLRSIGV
;
A
#
# COMPACT_ATOMS: atom_id res chain seq x y z
N MET A 1 14.09 3.09 17.63
CA MET A 1 13.39 4.22 16.97
C MET A 1 12.14 4.58 17.77
N SER A 2 11.90 5.86 18.00
CA SER A 2 10.71 6.31 18.70
C SER A 2 9.47 6.07 17.85
N ARG A 3 8.41 5.49 18.44
CA ARG A 3 7.10 5.29 17.77
C ARG A 3 6.41 6.64 17.63
N ARG A 4 5.94 6.94 16.43
CA ARG A 4 5.25 8.19 16.11
C ARG A 4 3.99 7.96 15.28
N ILE A 5 3.04 8.88 15.39
CA ILE A 5 1.87 8.90 14.51
C ILE A 5 2.28 9.56 13.20
N VAL A 6 1.95 8.92 12.10
CA VAL A 6 2.22 9.39 10.74
C VAL A 6 0.97 9.26 9.87
N ILE A 7 0.99 9.85 8.69
CA ILE A 7 0.02 9.59 7.64
C ILE A 7 0.73 8.84 6.53
N ALA A 8 0.20 7.67 6.19
CA ALA A 8 0.58 6.90 5.02
C ALA A 8 -0.40 7.19 3.89
N TYR A 9 0.13 7.34 2.68
CA TYR A 9 -0.65 7.57 1.46
C TYR A 9 -0.64 6.30 0.64
N TRP A 10 -1.82 5.73 0.45
CA TRP A 10 -2.03 4.44 -0.18
C TRP A 10 -2.67 4.59 -1.54
N LEU A 11 -2.16 3.84 -2.50
CA LEU A 11 -2.77 3.62 -3.81
C LEU A 11 -3.53 2.30 -3.76
N ILE A 12 -4.81 2.32 -4.13
CA ILE A 12 -5.73 1.20 -3.98
C ILE A 12 -6.00 0.56 -5.34
N PRO A 13 -5.85 -0.77 -5.48
CA PRO A 13 -6.12 -1.45 -6.73
C PRO A 13 -7.59 -1.35 -7.14
N ALA A 14 -7.81 -1.23 -8.45
CA ALA A 14 -9.13 -1.34 -9.07
C ALA A 14 -9.59 -2.79 -9.14
N GLU A 15 -10.88 -3.01 -9.39
CA GLU A 15 -11.39 -4.34 -9.71
C GLU A 15 -10.89 -4.83 -11.09
N PRO A 16 -10.67 -6.12 -11.28
CA PRO A 16 -10.90 -7.24 -10.33
C PRO A 16 -9.71 -7.51 -9.37
N ALA A 17 -8.61 -6.78 -9.50
CA ALA A 17 -7.41 -7.01 -8.70
C ALA A 17 -7.66 -6.75 -7.19
N HIS A 18 -8.46 -5.75 -6.85
CA HIS A 18 -8.81 -5.45 -5.46
C HIS A 18 -9.43 -6.67 -4.77
N SER A 19 -10.48 -7.26 -5.36
CA SER A 19 -11.15 -8.43 -4.80
C SER A 19 -10.23 -9.64 -4.70
N PHE A 20 -9.36 -9.85 -5.69
CA PHE A 20 -8.38 -10.92 -5.66
C PHE A 20 -7.40 -10.78 -4.48
N PHE A 21 -6.78 -9.63 -4.33
CA PHE A 21 -5.82 -9.39 -3.25
C PHE A 21 -6.49 -9.38 -1.88
N GLN A 22 -7.70 -8.83 -1.77
CA GLN A 22 -8.46 -8.87 -0.51
C GLN A 22 -8.78 -10.32 -0.12
N GLY A 23 -9.17 -11.15 -1.07
CA GLY A 23 -9.40 -12.58 -0.85
C GLY A 23 -8.14 -13.31 -0.36
N ALA A 24 -6.99 -13.04 -0.97
CA ALA A 24 -5.71 -13.61 -0.55
C ALA A 24 -5.32 -13.16 0.88
N ILE A 25 -5.47 -11.86 1.18
CA ILE A 25 -5.21 -11.31 2.53
C ILE A 25 -6.12 -11.98 3.56
N ASN A 26 -7.42 -12.09 3.27
CA ASN A 26 -8.40 -12.70 4.18
C ASN A 26 -8.09 -14.18 4.46
N ASP A 27 -7.69 -14.92 3.43
CA ASP A 27 -7.35 -16.34 3.54
C ASP A 27 -6.07 -16.56 4.36
N LEU A 28 -5.04 -15.79 4.10
CA LEU A 28 -3.79 -15.83 4.85
C LEU A 28 -3.98 -15.38 6.31
N ALA A 29 -4.78 -14.32 6.54
CA ALA A 29 -5.09 -13.85 7.89
C ALA A 29 -5.80 -14.92 8.71
N ARG A 30 -6.75 -15.66 8.12
CA ARG A 30 -7.43 -16.77 8.77
C ARG A 30 -6.49 -17.94 9.06
N ARG A 31 -5.63 -18.32 8.12
CA ARG A 31 -4.69 -19.45 8.24
C ARG A 31 -3.58 -19.21 9.25
N TYR A 32 -3.10 -17.99 9.36
CA TYR A 32 -1.94 -17.63 10.19
C TYR A 32 -2.30 -16.78 11.41
N ASP A 33 -3.57 -16.56 11.69
CA ASP A 33 -4.02 -15.67 12.76
C ASP A 33 -3.34 -14.30 12.66
N ALA A 34 -3.50 -13.64 11.51
CA ALA A 34 -2.92 -12.34 11.19
C ALA A 34 -3.99 -11.24 11.11
N PRO A 35 -3.63 -9.96 11.21
CA PRO A 35 -4.59 -8.87 11.06
C PRO A 35 -5.12 -8.77 9.62
N LEU A 36 -6.36 -8.28 9.49
CA LEU A 36 -6.99 -7.92 8.22
C LEU A 36 -6.63 -6.48 7.86
N PHE A 37 -6.47 -6.22 6.57
CA PHE A 37 -6.24 -4.88 6.03
C PHE A 37 -6.67 -4.81 4.57
N GLU A 38 -6.88 -3.59 4.06
CA GLU A 38 -7.21 -3.36 2.67
C GLU A 38 -5.94 -3.46 1.79
N PRO A 39 -6.01 -4.12 0.61
CA PRO A 39 -4.87 -4.19 -0.29
C PRO A 39 -4.46 -2.80 -0.79
N HIS A 40 -3.17 -2.49 -0.68
CA HIS A 40 -2.66 -1.17 -1.03
C HIS A 40 -1.17 -1.19 -1.38
N VAL A 41 -0.76 -0.17 -2.13
CA VAL A 41 0.66 0.20 -2.31
C VAL A 41 0.89 1.52 -1.60
N THR A 42 1.84 1.57 -0.68
CA THR A 42 2.23 2.82 -0.03
C THR A 42 3.08 3.66 -0.98
N ILE A 43 2.64 4.88 -1.26
CA ILE A 43 3.34 5.80 -2.16
C ILE A 43 4.10 6.91 -1.42
N HIS A 44 3.71 7.21 -0.18
CA HIS A 44 4.41 8.16 0.69
C HIS A 44 4.04 7.93 2.15
N VAL A 45 4.93 8.25 3.05
CA VAL A 45 4.68 8.30 4.50
C VAL A 45 5.25 9.61 5.04
N GLY A 46 4.41 10.40 5.68
CA GLY A 46 4.78 11.73 6.14
C GLY A 46 4.21 12.11 7.50
N ALA A 47 4.34 13.39 7.82
CA ALA A 47 3.90 13.93 9.09
C ALA A 47 2.39 13.83 9.30
N ASN A 48 1.95 13.80 10.56
CA ASN A 48 0.53 13.70 10.93
C ASN A 48 -0.18 15.06 10.81
N HIS A 49 -0.33 15.55 9.59
CA HIS A 49 -1.06 16.78 9.26
C HIS A 49 -2.30 16.45 8.43
N ILE A 50 -3.47 16.40 9.07
CA ILE A 50 -4.73 15.95 8.44
C ILE A 50 -5.14 16.87 7.29
N ASP A 51 -5.16 18.18 7.50
CA ASP A 51 -5.57 19.15 6.47
C ASP A 51 -4.64 19.11 5.25
N ALA A 52 -3.34 18.97 5.48
CA ALA A 52 -2.36 18.82 4.41
C ALA A 52 -2.55 17.50 3.64
N ALA A 53 -2.93 16.43 4.32
CA ALA A 53 -3.23 15.14 3.70
C ALA A 53 -4.49 15.20 2.83
N GLU A 54 -5.55 15.83 3.29
CA GLU A 54 -6.78 16.04 2.51
C GLU A 54 -6.50 16.90 1.26
N HIS A 55 -5.71 17.96 1.42
CA HIS A 55 -5.25 18.78 0.30
C HIS A 55 -4.43 17.97 -0.71
N ALA A 56 -3.47 17.18 -0.23
CA ALA A 56 -2.61 16.36 -1.07
C ALA A 56 -3.40 15.34 -1.90
N LEU A 57 -4.37 14.63 -1.29
CA LEU A 57 -5.22 13.71 -2.01
C LEU A 57 -6.12 14.40 -3.03
N SER A 58 -6.70 15.54 -2.66
CA SER A 58 -7.55 16.32 -3.56
C SER A 58 -6.78 16.84 -4.77
N LYS A 59 -5.55 17.29 -4.58
CA LYS A 59 -4.66 17.73 -5.66
C LYS A 59 -4.28 16.55 -6.56
N ALA A 60 -3.81 15.45 -5.99
CA ALA A 60 -3.44 14.25 -6.74
C ALA A 60 -4.61 13.70 -7.57
N ALA A 61 -5.82 13.66 -7.00
CA ALA A 61 -7.02 13.21 -7.72
C ALA A 61 -7.42 14.10 -8.90
N ARG A 62 -7.10 15.40 -8.85
CA ARG A 62 -7.33 16.32 -9.98
C ARG A 62 -6.27 16.21 -11.07
N GLU A 63 -5.02 15.97 -10.69
CA GLU A 63 -3.87 16.02 -11.59
C GLU A 63 -3.48 14.66 -12.17
N CYS A 64 -3.81 13.57 -11.47
CA CYS A 64 -3.46 12.22 -11.87
C CYS A 64 -4.66 11.43 -12.40
N GLN A 65 -4.36 10.49 -13.30
CA GLN A 65 -5.27 9.47 -13.75
C GLN A 65 -4.99 8.16 -13.01
N SER A 66 -5.87 7.15 -13.18
CA SER A 66 -5.59 5.79 -12.76
C SER A 66 -4.24 5.30 -13.30
N ILE A 67 -3.53 4.54 -12.49
CA ILE A 67 -2.14 4.13 -12.78
C ILE A 67 -2.10 2.62 -12.97
N THR A 68 -1.59 2.18 -14.10
CA THR A 68 -1.32 0.74 -14.36
C THR A 68 0.15 0.45 -14.13
N VAL A 69 0.44 -0.58 -13.36
CA VAL A 69 1.79 -0.95 -12.92
C VAL A 69 2.04 -2.43 -13.18
N LYS A 70 3.21 -2.75 -13.71
CA LYS A 70 3.63 -4.13 -13.96
C LYS A 70 3.90 -4.86 -12.65
N ALA A 71 3.28 -6.03 -12.47
CA ALA A 71 3.58 -6.94 -11.38
C ALA A 71 4.84 -7.76 -11.71
N LEU A 72 5.77 -7.81 -10.76
CA LEU A 72 7.04 -8.54 -10.91
C LEU A 72 7.02 -9.92 -10.26
N GLY A 73 5.98 -10.21 -9.46
CA GLY A 73 5.80 -11.48 -8.76
C GLY A 73 5.73 -11.34 -7.25
N ILE A 74 5.64 -12.48 -6.58
CA ILE A 74 5.61 -12.59 -5.12
C ILE A 74 7.03 -12.63 -4.60
N ASP A 75 7.27 -11.90 -3.51
CA ASP A 75 8.50 -11.92 -2.75
C ASP A 75 8.19 -11.92 -1.24
N HIS A 76 9.19 -12.10 -0.41
CA HIS A 76 9.02 -12.18 1.04
C HIS A 76 10.22 -11.59 1.79
N SER A 77 10.02 -11.21 3.04
CA SER A 77 11.09 -10.74 3.92
C SER A 77 10.82 -11.12 5.39
N ASP A 78 11.74 -10.82 6.28
CA ASP A 78 11.60 -10.99 7.72
C ASP A 78 10.95 -9.78 8.43
N GLU A 79 10.64 -8.74 7.67
CA GLU A 79 9.94 -7.55 8.18
C GLU A 79 8.46 -7.85 8.39
N PHE A 80 7.90 -7.45 9.55
CA PHE A 80 6.50 -7.68 9.89
C PHE A 80 5.52 -7.15 8.84
N ILE A 81 5.75 -5.93 8.35
CA ILE A 81 4.87 -5.27 7.36
C ILE A 81 5.18 -5.66 5.91
N LYS A 82 6.13 -6.54 5.70
CA LYS A 82 6.60 -6.98 4.38
C LYS A 82 6.92 -8.47 4.36
N THR A 83 6.15 -9.24 5.12
CA THR A 83 6.38 -10.69 5.27
C THR A 83 6.18 -11.43 3.95
N LEU A 84 5.09 -11.15 3.26
CA LEU A 84 4.76 -11.69 1.95
C LEU A 84 4.08 -10.60 1.12
N PHE A 85 4.55 -10.33 -0.08
CA PHE A 85 4.09 -9.20 -0.86
C PHE A 85 4.23 -9.41 -2.37
N VAL A 86 3.43 -8.69 -3.13
CA VAL A 86 3.61 -8.53 -4.57
C VAL A 86 4.54 -7.35 -4.80
N GLN A 87 5.64 -7.56 -5.50
CA GLN A 87 6.54 -6.50 -5.94
C GLN A 87 6.03 -5.93 -7.27
N PHE A 88 6.00 -4.61 -7.38
CA PHE A 88 5.67 -3.91 -8.61
C PHE A 88 6.87 -3.17 -9.17
N ALA A 89 6.87 -2.97 -10.49
CA ALA A 89 7.87 -2.14 -11.15
C ALA A 89 7.62 -0.66 -10.83
N LEU A 90 8.70 0.08 -10.60
CA LEU A 90 8.63 1.53 -10.52
C LEU A 90 8.43 2.11 -11.93
N ASN A 91 7.45 2.99 -12.09
CA ASN A 91 7.22 3.70 -13.35
C ASN A 91 7.09 5.22 -13.14
N THR A 92 7.13 5.96 -14.23
CA THR A 92 7.08 7.43 -14.21
C THR A 92 5.81 7.97 -13.55
N ASN A 93 4.66 7.33 -13.78
CA ASN A 93 3.38 7.76 -13.21
C ASN A 93 3.35 7.62 -11.68
N LEU A 94 3.91 6.52 -11.14
CA LEU A 94 4.07 6.35 -9.69
C LEU A 94 5.01 7.40 -9.09
N GLN A 95 6.12 7.68 -9.77
CA GLN A 95 7.08 8.70 -9.33
C GLN A 95 6.45 10.10 -9.32
N GLN A 96 5.68 10.43 -10.36
CA GLN A 96 4.96 11.70 -10.46
C GLN A 96 3.89 11.82 -9.35
N LEU A 97 3.10 10.77 -9.11
CA LEU A 97 2.12 10.75 -8.04
C LEU A 97 2.77 10.93 -6.66
N ASN A 98 3.86 10.21 -6.40
CA ASN A 98 4.65 10.39 -5.17
C ASN A 98 5.12 11.84 -4.99
N ALA A 99 5.66 12.46 -6.05
CA ALA A 99 6.13 13.84 -6.02
C ALA A 99 5.00 14.85 -5.74
N ILE A 100 3.82 14.66 -6.35
CA ILE A 100 2.64 15.51 -6.13
C ILE A 100 2.16 15.39 -4.68
N VAL A 101 2.01 14.17 -4.17
CA VAL A 101 1.55 13.93 -2.80
C VAL A 101 2.53 14.50 -1.79
N ARG A 102 3.82 14.23 -1.94
CA ARG A 102 4.88 14.73 -1.06
C ARG A 102 4.91 16.26 -1.01
N SER A 103 4.87 16.90 -2.15
CA SER A 103 4.88 18.37 -2.27
C SER A 103 3.63 18.99 -1.66
N ALA A 104 2.45 18.44 -1.96
CA ALA A 104 1.18 18.97 -1.49
C ALA A 104 0.92 18.71 0.01
N ALA A 105 1.50 17.65 0.57
CA ALA A 105 1.48 17.36 2.00
C ALA A 105 2.46 18.25 2.79
N GLU A 106 3.22 19.10 2.13
CA GLU A 106 4.25 19.97 2.74
C GLU A 106 5.22 19.19 3.61
N ASP A 107 5.62 18.01 3.13
CA ASP A 107 6.36 17.05 3.90
C ASP A 107 7.81 16.96 3.42
N SER A 108 8.73 17.09 4.37
CA SER A 108 10.17 16.90 4.17
C SER A 108 10.63 15.46 4.45
N ALA A 109 9.71 14.56 4.79
CA ALA A 109 10.07 13.18 5.09
C ALA A 109 10.73 12.50 3.88
N ASP A 110 11.82 11.80 4.17
CA ASP A 110 12.59 11.08 3.15
C ASP A 110 12.03 9.64 3.02
N TYR A 111 10.85 9.53 2.38
CA TYR A 111 10.27 8.24 2.04
C TYR A 111 10.79 7.77 0.67
N LYS A 112 11.47 6.64 0.66
CA LYS A 112 11.94 6.00 -0.57
C LYS A 112 10.84 5.12 -1.17
N LEU A 113 10.32 5.50 -2.32
CA LEU A 113 9.28 4.75 -3.02
C LEU A 113 9.80 3.38 -3.49
N ASN A 114 9.19 2.33 -2.94
CA ASN A 114 9.39 0.95 -3.34
C ASN A 114 8.01 0.29 -3.46
N PRO A 115 7.41 0.24 -4.67
CA PRO A 115 6.03 -0.16 -4.82
C PRO A 115 5.85 -1.65 -4.58
N HIS A 116 5.17 -1.99 -3.49
CA HIS A 116 4.78 -3.37 -3.16
C HIS A 116 3.40 -3.37 -2.48
N LEU A 117 2.69 -4.48 -2.63
CA LEU A 117 1.40 -4.74 -2.00
C LEU A 117 1.57 -5.93 -1.07
N SER A 118 1.48 -5.69 0.23
CA SER A 118 1.59 -6.73 1.24
C SER A 118 0.36 -7.63 1.27
N LEU A 119 0.58 -8.93 1.45
CA LEU A 119 -0.46 -9.95 1.57
C LEU A 119 -0.58 -10.50 2.98
N LEU A 120 0.46 -10.35 3.81
CA LEU A 120 0.50 -10.90 5.16
C LEU A 120 1.36 -10.03 6.08
N TYR A 121 0.82 -9.68 7.25
CA TYR A 121 1.51 -9.03 8.36
C TYR A 121 1.61 -10.00 9.54
N LYS A 122 2.59 -10.88 9.50
CA LYS A 122 2.85 -11.89 10.54
C LYS A 122 4.28 -12.38 10.45
N LYS A 123 4.98 -12.40 11.56
CA LYS A 123 6.30 -13.08 11.59
C LYS A 123 6.08 -14.59 11.50
N ILE A 124 6.63 -15.19 10.46
CA ILE A 124 6.61 -16.64 10.19
C ILE A 124 8.03 -17.09 9.82
N THR A 125 8.26 -18.40 9.88
CA THR A 125 9.57 -18.97 9.58
C THR A 125 9.98 -18.77 8.12
N PRO A 126 11.29 -18.70 7.81
CA PRO A 126 11.75 -18.56 6.43
C PRO A 126 11.24 -19.65 5.48
N VAL A 127 11.15 -20.89 5.95
CA VAL A 127 10.64 -22.03 5.15
C VAL A 127 9.20 -21.78 4.73
N VAL A 128 8.33 -21.43 5.68
CA VAL A 128 6.91 -21.13 5.38
C VAL A 128 6.75 -19.92 4.46
N ARG A 129 7.60 -18.89 4.61
CA ARG A 129 7.58 -17.74 3.68
C ARG A 129 7.91 -18.14 2.25
N CYS A 130 8.95 -18.95 2.06
CA CYS A 130 9.32 -19.47 0.74
C CYS A 130 8.19 -20.30 0.12
N GLU A 131 7.63 -21.25 0.88
CA GLU A 131 6.52 -22.09 0.42
C GLU A 131 5.29 -21.27 0.01
N LEU A 132 4.95 -20.22 0.77
CA LEU A 132 3.86 -19.32 0.43
C LEU A 132 4.15 -18.51 -0.83
N ALA A 133 5.36 -17.96 -0.95
CA ALA A 133 5.76 -17.20 -2.12
C ALA A 133 5.68 -18.06 -3.41
N ASP A 134 6.06 -19.33 -3.32
CA ASP A 134 6.02 -20.27 -4.45
C ASP A 134 4.59 -20.75 -4.76
N SER A 135 3.69 -20.75 -3.78
CA SER A 135 2.33 -21.31 -3.92
C SER A 135 1.29 -20.30 -4.42
N ILE A 136 1.52 -19.01 -4.23
CA ILE A 136 0.57 -17.97 -4.62
C ILE A 136 0.84 -17.52 -6.05
N ASN A 137 -0.16 -17.73 -6.92
CA ASN A 137 -0.12 -17.23 -8.28
C ASN A 137 -0.93 -15.95 -8.41
N VAL A 138 -0.29 -14.86 -8.84
CA VAL A 138 -0.96 -13.59 -9.17
C VAL A 138 -1.36 -13.64 -10.64
N PRO A 139 -2.68 -13.63 -10.97
CA PRO A 139 -3.13 -13.81 -12.34
C PRO A 139 -3.03 -12.55 -13.21
N PHE A 140 -2.37 -11.51 -12.68
CA PHE A 140 -2.24 -10.22 -13.34
C PHE A 140 -0.78 -9.94 -13.68
N SER A 141 -0.47 -9.70 -14.96
CA SER A 141 0.83 -9.16 -15.37
C SER A 141 0.95 -7.66 -15.07
N GLU A 142 -0.18 -6.97 -15.05
CA GLU A 142 -0.31 -5.55 -14.70
C GLU A 142 -1.52 -5.35 -13.81
N VAL A 143 -1.44 -4.39 -12.90
CA VAL A 143 -2.54 -4.00 -11.99
C VAL A 143 -2.82 -2.52 -12.16
N THR A 144 -4.08 -2.19 -12.35
CA THR A 144 -4.56 -0.80 -12.36
C THR A 144 -4.97 -0.39 -10.95
N PHE A 145 -4.59 0.82 -10.58
CA PHE A 145 -4.94 1.46 -9.33
C PHE A 145 -5.76 2.72 -9.63
N ASP A 146 -6.90 2.88 -8.99
CA ASP A 146 -7.88 3.91 -9.33
C ASP A 146 -8.35 4.76 -8.13
N ALA A 147 -7.78 4.54 -6.95
CA ALA A 147 -8.11 5.33 -5.77
C ALA A 147 -6.91 5.59 -4.87
N LEU A 148 -6.99 6.66 -4.11
CA LEU A 148 -6.01 7.07 -3.11
C LEU A 148 -6.67 7.12 -1.73
N GLN A 149 -5.93 6.71 -0.70
CA GLN A 149 -6.30 6.89 0.71
C GLN A 149 -5.17 7.56 1.48
N ALA A 150 -5.54 8.45 2.40
CA ALA A 150 -4.66 8.88 3.47
C ALA A 150 -5.08 8.15 4.75
N VAL A 151 -4.12 7.49 5.39
CA VAL A 151 -4.34 6.61 6.53
C VAL A 151 -3.44 7.04 7.68
N ARG A 152 -4.05 7.34 8.82
CA ARG A 152 -3.33 7.60 10.06
C ARG A 152 -2.87 6.28 10.67
N CYS A 153 -1.59 6.15 10.91
CA CYS A 153 -0.98 4.94 11.44
C CYS A 153 0.18 5.25 12.41
N ILE A 154 0.64 4.21 13.09
CA ILE A 154 1.82 4.26 13.97
C ILE A 154 3.02 3.74 13.18
N SER A 155 4.10 4.50 13.17
CA SER A 155 5.34 4.12 12.50
C SER A 155 6.48 3.94 13.53
N PRO A 156 7.26 2.87 13.47
CA PRO A 156 7.04 1.68 12.63
C PRO A 156 5.83 0.85 13.09
N THR A 157 5.10 0.25 12.15
CA THR A 157 4.06 -0.75 12.43
C THR A 157 4.73 -2.08 12.71
N GLN A 158 4.50 -2.66 13.91
CA GLN A 158 5.23 -3.84 14.37
C GLN A 158 4.36 -4.95 14.95
N SER A 159 3.05 -4.71 15.07
CA SER A 159 2.12 -5.62 15.72
C SER A 159 0.74 -5.60 15.08
N ARG A 160 -0.05 -6.65 15.38
CA ARG A 160 -1.50 -6.70 15.06
C ARG A 160 -2.22 -5.44 15.56
N ALA A 161 -1.99 -5.03 16.80
CA ALA A 161 -2.64 -3.87 17.39
C ALA A 161 -2.34 -2.57 16.62
N ASP A 162 -1.13 -2.44 16.07
CA ASP A 162 -0.77 -1.28 15.24
C ASP A 162 -1.58 -1.26 13.94
N VAL A 163 -1.77 -2.42 13.30
CA VAL A 163 -2.59 -2.55 12.07
C VAL A 163 -4.06 -2.27 12.36
N GLU A 164 -4.60 -2.83 13.43
CA GLU A 164 -5.99 -2.62 13.86
C GLU A 164 -6.27 -1.17 14.31
N ALA A 165 -5.22 -0.43 14.67
CA ALA A 165 -5.30 0.99 15.01
C ALA A 165 -5.29 1.94 13.79
N TRP A 166 -5.08 1.45 12.59
CA TRP A 166 -5.12 2.27 11.38
C TRP A 166 -6.48 2.93 11.18
N ARG A 167 -6.48 4.17 10.75
CA ARG A 167 -7.73 4.94 10.51
C ARG A 167 -7.63 5.69 9.20
N VAL A 168 -8.55 5.39 8.29
CA VAL A 168 -8.70 6.13 7.04
C VAL A 168 -9.16 7.54 7.36
N ILE A 169 -8.41 8.54 6.90
CA ILE A 169 -8.74 9.95 7.03
C ILE A 169 -9.63 10.39 5.88
N THR A 170 -9.20 10.10 4.67
CA THR A 170 -9.90 10.48 3.45
C THR A 170 -9.56 9.55 2.29
N ARG A 171 -10.47 9.41 1.34
CA ARG A 171 -10.30 8.66 0.10
C ARG A 171 -10.73 9.51 -1.10
N ARG A 172 -10.03 9.37 -2.21
CA ARG A 172 -10.34 10.02 -3.48
C ARG A 172 -10.15 9.04 -4.62
N SER A 173 -11.08 9.05 -5.58
CA SER A 173 -10.92 8.32 -6.83
C SER A 173 -10.00 9.11 -7.76
N LEU A 174 -9.13 8.39 -8.47
CA LEU A 174 -8.37 8.94 -9.59
C LEU A 174 -9.26 9.01 -10.83
N ARG A 175 -8.94 9.92 -11.75
CA ARG A 175 -9.67 10.01 -13.00
C ARG A 175 -9.41 8.75 -13.84
N SER A 176 -10.45 8.21 -14.46
CA SER A 176 -10.29 7.12 -15.43
C SER A 176 -9.46 7.60 -16.62
N ILE A 177 -8.62 6.71 -17.16
CA ILE A 177 -8.01 6.94 -18.46
C ILE A 177 -9.16 6.94 -19.47
N GLY A 178 -9.40 8.09 -20.12
CA GLY A 178 -10.45 8.20 -21.13
C GLY A 178 -10.23 7.16 -22.24
N VAL A 179 -11.32 6.47 -22.60
CA VAL A 179 -11.38 5.58 -23.76
C VAL A 179 -11.47 6.42 -25.02
#